data_576c02261d1d649fecbb72058790aca4
#
_entry.id   576c02261d1d649fecbb72058790aca4
#
_cell.length_a   1.000
_cell.length_b   1.000
_cell.length_c   1.000
_cell.angle_alpha   90.00
_cell.angle_beta   90.00
_cell.angle_gamma   90.00
#
_symmetry.space_group_name_H-M   'P 1'
#
loop_
_entity.id
_entity.type
_entity.pdbx_description
1 polymer ?
#
loop_
_entity_poly.entity_id
_entity_poly.type
_entity_poly.pdbx_seq_one_letter_code
_entity_poly.pdbx_strand_id
1 'polypeptide(L)'
;GLGIFEDCGDIGNEYIFFAPVNDVPVTTKGTKAEITVAEDNACRAVVSVKHTMMLPDAADETLAGEIEDLVEFKHRKASRGSHLVPFEIVTEYTLEKHGKALKVKTTFNNQIKDHRLRVLFETGLHTDFHYADSVFEVAKRPNVPADTWENPCNAQHQQCFVNVHEDAYGLTIANKGLAEYEILRDGKNTIAVTLHRGVRELGD
;
A
#
# COMPACT_ATOMS: atom_id res chain seq x y z
N GLY A 1 7.43 -11.63 -5.45
CA GLY A 1 8.04 -11.55 -4.10
C GLY A 1 6.99 -11.40 -3.02
N LEU A 2 7.30 -11.83 -1.81
CA LEU A 2 6.41 -11.68 -0.66
C LEU A 2 6.53 -10.23 -0.13
N GLY A 3 5.61 -9.35 -0.56
CA GLY A 3 5.54 -7.98 -0.08
C GLY A 3 6.63 -7.06 -0.63
N ILE A 4 6.30 -6.29 -1.65
CA ILE A 4 7.11 -5.17 -2.12
C ILE A 4 6.52 -3.92 -1.48
N PHE A 5 7.32 -3.10 -0.81
CA PHE A 5 6.84 -1.82 -0.33
C PHE A 5 6.93 -0.79 -1.44
N GLU A 6 5.93 0.06 -1.49
CA GLU A 6 5.84 1.19 -2.41
C GLU A 6 5.43 2.43 -1.62
N ASP A 7 6.17 3.50 -1.82
CA ASP A 7 5.87 4.82 -1.27
C ASP A 7 5.67 5.81 -2.39
N CYS A 8 4.57 6.55 -2.34
CA CYS A 8 4.25 7.64 -3.25
C CYS A 8 3.84 8.88 -2.46
N GLY A 9 3.92 10.06 -3.07
CA GLY A 9 3.41 11.28 -2.47
C GLY A 9 1.89 11.24 -2.33
N ASP A 10 1.36 11.97 -1.35
CA ASP A 10 -0.08 12.13 -1.14
C ASP A 10 -0.38 13.56 -0.69
N ILE A 11 -0.93 14.36 -1.60
CA ILE A 11 -1.34 15.75 -1.38
C ILE A 11 -2.87 15.89 -1.30
N GLY A 12 -3.56 14.77 -1.07
CA GLY A 12 -4.99 14.72 -0.77
C GLY A 12 -5.31 15.05 0.68
N ASN A 13 -6.44 14.56 1.15
CA ASN A 13 -6.87 14.61 2.54
C ASN A 13 -7.17 13.22 3.10
N GLU A 14 -7.76 13.13 4.28
CA GLU A 14 -8.10 11.85 4.91
C GLU A 14 -9.10 11.02 4.09
N TYR A 15 -9.90 11.64 3.23
CA TYR A 15 -10.90 10.95 2.40
C TYR A 15 -10.37 10.60 1.00
N ILE A 16 -9.53 11.47 0.42
CA ILE A 16 -9.12 11.38 -0.99
C ILE A 16 -7.61 11.32 -1.09
N PHE A 17 -7.09 10.22 -1.64
CA PHE A 17 -5.71 10.15 -2.12
C PHE A 17 -5.55 10.98 -3.39
N PHE A 18 -4.52 11.82 -3.43
CA PHE A 18 -4.13 12.55 -4.63
C PHE A 18 -2.60 12.61 -4.76
N ALA A 19 -2.09 12.07 -5.86
CA ALA A 19 -0.65 12.08 -6.11
C ALA A 19 -0.15 13.50 -6.48
N PRO A 20 1.02 13.92 -6.00
CA PRO A 20 1.69 15.14 -6.45
C PRO A 20 1.98 15.12 -7.95
N VAL A 21 2.23 16.29 -8.51
CA VAL A 21 2.62 16.42 -9.92
C VAL A 21 3.94 15.70 -10.17
N ASN A 22 3.97 14.87 -11.23
CA ASN A 22 5.15 14.08 -11.63
C ASN A 22 5.67 13.13 -10.55
N ASP A 23 4.82 12.68 -9.63
CA ASP A 23 5.23 11.73 -8.61
C ASP A 23 5.70 10.40 -9.24
N VAL A 24 6.84 9.93 -8.79
CA VAL A 24 7.40 8.63 -9.16
C VAL A 24 7.48 7.78 -7.88
N PRO A 25 6.68 6.74 -7.76
CA PRO A 25 6.72 5.88 -6.58
C PRO A 25 8.10 5.26 -6.35
N VAL A 26 8.56 5.30 -5.11
CA VAL A 26 9.78 4.61 -4.67
C VAL A 26 9.41 3.22 -4.18
N THR A 27 10.11 2.19 -4.66
CA THR A 27 9.78 0.81 -4.29
C THR A 27 10.99 0.03 -3.78
N THR A 28 10.72 -1.00 -2.97
CA THR A 28 11.77 -1.95 -2.55
C THR A 28 12.05 -3.03 -3.59
N LYS A 29 11.40 -3.00 -4.75
CA LYS A 29 11.60 -3.98 -5.81
C LYS A 29 13.04 -3.92 -6.34
N GLY A 30 13.75 -5.04 -6.25
CA GLY A 30 15.16 -5.14 -6.69
C GLY A 30 16.18 -4.51 -5.74
N THR A 31 15.77 -3.97 -4.60
CA THR A 31 16.69 -3.46 -3.58
C THR A 31 17.22 -4.59 -2.69
N LYS A 32 18.38 -4.37 -2.07
CA LYS A 32 18.91 -5.30 -1.08
C LYS A 32 18.13 -5.14 0.24
N ALA A 33 17.84 -6.28 0.89
CA ALA A 33 17.31 -6.32 2.24
C ALA A 33 18.31 -6.98 3.19
N GLU A 34 18.26 -6.60 4.45
CA GLU A 34 18.93 -7.34 5.53
C GLU A 34 17.96 -8.44 5.99
N ILE A 35 18.41 -9.70 5.90
CA ILE A 35 17.59 -10.86 6.24
C ILE A 35 18.21 -11.59 7.42
N THR A 36 17.42 -11.83 8.47
CA THR A 36 17.85 -12.54 9.67
C THR A 36 16.83 -13.62 10.02
N VAL A 37 17.30 -14.81 10.33
CA VAL A 37 16.47 -15.86 10.93
C VAL A 37 16.36 -15.57 12.42
N ALA A 38 15.19 -15.09 12.86
CA ALA A 38 14.93 -14.73 14.25
C ALA A 38 14.60 -15.96 15.12
N GLU A 39 13.95 -16.96 14.50
CA GLU A 39 13.61 -18.22 15.18
C GLU A 39 13.54 -19.35 14.16
N ASP A 40 14.07 -20.51 14.50
CA ASP A 40 13.96 -21.74 13.71
C ASP A 40 13.91 -22.95 14.65
N ASN A 41 12.73 -23.55 14.77
CA ASN A 41 12.53 -24.72 15.64
C ASN A 41 11.46 -25.67 15.06
N ALA A 42 11.21 -26.77 15.75
CA ALA A 42 10.27 -27.81 15.31
C ALA A 42 8.81 -27.33 15.16
N CYS A 43 8.44 -26.18 15.74
CA CYS A 43 7.08 -25.67 15.79
C CYS A 43 6.85 -24.48 14.85
N ARG A 44 7.88 -23.63 14.68
CA ARG A 44 7.77 -22.44 13.82
C ARG A 44 9.12 -21.94 13.34
N ALA A 45 9.08 -21.20 12.24
CA ALA A 45 10.18 -20.39 11.74
C ALA A 45 9.77 -18.92 11.66
N VAL A 46 10.67 -18.02 12.04
CA VAL A 46 10.49 -16.57 11.93
C VAL A 46 11.67 -15.97 11.19
N VAL A 47 11.39 -15.29 10.08
CA VAL A 47 12.38 -14.55 9.29
C VAL A 47 12.07 -13.07 9.39
N SER A 48 13.06 -12.28 9.80
CA SER A 48 12.99 -10.82 9.81
C SER A 48 13.69 -10.27 8.58
N VAL A 49 13.01 -9.36 7.88
CA VAL A 49 13.50 -8.69 6.67
C VAL A 49 13.44 -7.18 6.90
N LYS A 50 14.59 -6.52 6.84
CA LYS A 50 14.70 -5.06 6.95
C LYS A 50 15.02 -4.45 5.60
N HIS A 51 14.20 -3.49 5.20
CA HIS A 51 14.43 -2.61 4.06
C HIS A 51 14.72 -1.19 4.54
N THR A 52 15.61 -0.49 3.85
CA THR A 52 15.80 0.95 4.02
C THR A 52 15.53 1.63 2.67
N MET A 53 14.57 2.54 2.67
CA MET A 53 14.21 3.36 1.51
C MET A 53 14.70 4.80 1.75
N MET A 54 15.14 5.49 0.71
CA MET A 54 15.39 6.93 0.77
C MET A 54 14.16 7.63 0.21
N LEU A 55 13.41 8.32 1.09
CA LEU A 55 12.13 8.93 0.74
C LEU A 55 12.17 10.43 0.95
N PRO A 56 11.46 11.24 0.13
CA PRO A 56 11.21 12.64 0.42
C PRO A 56 10.51 12.79 1.77
N ASP A 57 10.98 13.70 2.59
CA ASP A 57 10.44 13.93 3.94
C ASP A 57 9.06 14.60 3.95
N ALA A 58 8.71 15.29 2.85
CA ALA A 58 7.42 15.95 2.65
C ALA A 58 7.18 16.27 1.17
N ALA A 59 6.00 16.82 0.85
CA ALA A 59 5.78 17.59 -0.38
C ALA A 59 6.57 18.92 -0.32
N ASP A 60 6.75 19.56 -1.48
CA ASP A 60 7.41 20.85 -1.57
C ASP A 60 6.60 21.98 -0.89
N GLU A 61 7.19 23.17 -0.80
CA GLU A 61 6.59 24.33 -0.11
C GLU A 61 5.31 24.84 -0.79
N THR A 62 5.10 24.51 -2.05
CA THR A 62 3.90 24.88 -2.83
C THR A 62 2.63 24.37 -2.17
N LEU A 63 2.67 23.16 -1.60
CA LEU A 63 1.49 22.54 -0.99
C LEU A 63 0.89 23.38 0.13
N ALA A 64 1.71 24.03 0.93
CA ALA A 64 1.22 24.85 2.06
C ALA A 64 0.34 26.02 1.58
N GLY A 65 0.78 26.74 0.55
CA GLY A 65 -0.01 27.81 -0.06
C GLY A 65 -1.27 27.29 -0.75
N GLU A 66 -1.20 26.17 -1.45
CA GLU A 66 -2.36 25.57 -2.11
C GLU A 66 -3.45 25.12 -1.13
N ILE A 67 -3.07 24.65 0.07
CA ILE A 67 -4.02 24.33 1.14
C ILE A 67 -4.64 25.62 1.71
N GLU A 68 -3.83 26.64 2.00
CA GLU A 68 -4.31 27.94 2.53
C GLU A 68 -5.30 28.62 1.55
N ASP A 69 -4.98 28.56 0.26
CA ASP A 69 -5.82 29.11 -0.83
C ASP A 69 -7.01 28.21 -1.22
N LEU A 70 -7.20 27.08 -0.54
CA LEU A 70 -8.27 26.08 -0.82
C LEU A 70 -8.27 25.61 -2.28
N VAL A 71 -7.08 25.42 -2.86
CA VAL A 71 -6.95 24.92 -4.24
C VAL A 71 -7.48 23.51 -4.34
N GLU A 72 -8.44 23.27 -5.24
CA GLU A 72 -8.96 21.91 -5.49
C GLU A 72 -7.82 20.95 -5.90
N PHE A 73 -7.86 19.71 -5.43
CA PHE A 73 -6.80 18.70 -5.65
C PHE A 73 -6.35 18.61 -7.12
N LYS A 74 -7.30 18.59 -8.07
CA LYS A 74 -7.02 18.49 -9.52
C LYS A 74 -6.23 19.68 -10.10
N HIS A 75 -6.17 20.79 -9.37
CA HIS A 75 -5.48 22.02 -9.79
C HIS A 75 -4.17 22.22 -9.00
N ARG A 76 -3.88 21.39 -8.01
CA ARG A 76 -2.63 21.44 -7.25
C ARG A 76 -1.44 21.15 -8.14
N LYS A 77 -0.35 21.87 -7.90
CA LYS A 77 0.92 21.77 -8.62
C LYS A 77 2.06 21.30 -7.73
N ALA A 78 1.80 21.13 -6.44
CA ALA A 78 2.79 20.64 -5.50
C ALA A 78 3.40 19.33 -5.98
N SER A 79 4.70 19.19 -5.81
CA SER A 79 5.46 17.96 -6.08
C SER A 79 6.10 17.43 -4.80
N ARG A 80 6.73 16.26 -4.87
CA ARG A 80 7.50 15.75 -3.73
C ARG A 80 8.74 16.61 -3.50
N GLY A 81 9.06 16.85 -2.24
CA GLY A 81 10.29 17.55 -1.84
C GLY A 81 11.55 16.81 -2.30
N SER A 82 12.66 17.52 -2.36
CA SER A 82 13.95 16.98 -2.78
C SER A 82 14.81 16.48 -1.61
N HIS A 83 14.45 16.81 -0.37
CA HIS A 83 15.18 16.35 0.81
C HIS A 83 14.81 14.88 1.12
N LEU A 84 15.80 13.99 1.00
CA LEU A 84 15.60 12.56 1.21
C LEU A 84 16.06 12.16 2.61
N VAL A 85 15.23 11.38 3.28
CA VAL A 85 15.53 10.80 4.59
C VAL A 85 15.44 9.28 4.55
N PRO A 86 16.21 8.54 5.37
CA PRO A 86 16.09 7.09 5.45
C PRO A 86 14.78 6.70 6.14
N PHE A 87 14.07 5.77 5.52
CA PHE A 87 12.84 5.19 6.04
C PHE A 87 13.00 3.67 6.17
N GLU A 88 13.02 3.18 7.40
CA GLU A 88 13.25 1.78 7.69
C GLU A 88 11.94 1.03 7.88
N ILE A 89 11.83 -0.14 7.25
CA ILE A 89 10.69 -1.05 7.36
C ILE A 89 11.22 -2.43 7.77
N VAL A 90 10.73 -2.93 8.88
CA VAL A 90 11.05 -4.28 9.36
C VAL A 90 9.81 -5.16 9.23
N THR A 91 9.93 -6.28 8.53
CA THR A 91 8.85 -7.25 8.35
C THR A 91 9.26 -8.61 8.90
N GLU A 92 8.47 -9.12 9.83
CA GLU A 92 8.59 -10.47 10.37
C GLU A 92 7.61 -11.41 9.66
N TYR A 93 8.14 -12.45 9.04
CA TYR A 93 7.38 -13.53 8.43
C TYR A 93 7.42 -14.74 9.34
N THR A 94 6.26 -15.16 9.85
CA THR A 94 6.14 -16.32 10.74
C THR A 94 5.38 -17.45 10.06
N LEU A 95 6.02 -18.60 9.94
CA LEU A 95 5.42 -19.85 9.49
C LEU A 95 5.33 -20.83 10.66
N GLU A 96 4.13 -21.25 10.99
CA GLU A 96 3.87 -22.26 12.04
C GLU A 96 3.69 -23.64 11.41
N LYS A 97 4.16 -24.70 12.06
CA LYS A 97 4.13 -26.09 11.56
C LYS A 97 2.76 -26.56 11.08
N HIS A 98 1.70 -26.13 11.75
CA HIS A 98 0.32 -26.45 11.41
C HIS A 98 -0.50 -25.22 11.03
N GLY A 99 0.19 -24.09 10.79
CA GLY A 99 -0.43 -22.85 10.33
C GLY A 99 -1.01 -22.98 8.93
N LYS A 100 -2.19 -22.39 8.72
CA LYS A 100 -2.84 -22.34 7.40
C LYS A 100 -2.49 -21.09 6.60
N ALA A 101 -1.72 -20.19 7.20
CA ALA A 101 -1.33 -18.92 6.60
C ALA A 101 0.06 -18.51 7.06
N LEU A 102 0.76 -17.75 6.22
CA LEU A 102 1.95 -17.02 6.63
C LEU A 102 1.51 -15.77 7.39
N LYS A 103 1.96 -15.62 8.63
CA LYS A 103 1.72 -14.40 9.40
C LYS A 103 2.78 -13.36 9.04
N VAL A 104 2.34 -12.15 8.79
CA VAL A 104 3.20 -11.03 8.41
C VAL A 104 2.98 -9.88 9.40
N LYS A 105 4.05 -9.42 10.03
CA LYS A 105 4.05 -8.25 10.91
C LYS A 105 5.02 -7.22 10.37
N THR A 106 4.53 -6.08 9.96
CA THR A 106 5.34 -4.96 9.47
C THR A 106 5.39 -3.86 10.51
N THR A 107 6.59 -3.36 10.78
CA THR A 107 6.85 -2.29 11.74
C THR A 107 7.69 -1.22 11.07
N PHE A 108 7.29 0.03 11.22
CA PHE A 108 8.04 1.21 10.78
C PHE A 108 7.76 2.38 11.73
N ASN A 109 8.66 3.35 11.75
CA ASN A 109 8.46 4.62 12.46
C ASN A 109 8.30 5.73 11.43
N ASN A 110 7.06 6.24 11.28
CA ASN A 110 6.80 7.29 10.32
C ASN A 110 7.28 8.64 10.85
N GLN A 111 8.18 9.28 10.11
CA GLN A 111 8.69 10.63 10.35
C GLN A 111 8.55 11.54 9.13
N ILE A 112 7.91 11.06 8.08
CA ILE A 112 7.69 11.80 6.83
C ILE A 112 6.22 12.20 6.68
N LYS A 113 5.97 13.20 5.84
CA LYS A 113 4.65 13.80 5.60
C LYS A 113 4.26 13.64 4.14
N ASP A 114 2.99 13.86 3.85
CA ASP A 114 2.45 13.96 2.51
C ASP A 114 2.80 12.74 1.65
N HIS A 115 2.59 11.55 2.22
CA HIS A 115 2.93 10.30 1.56
C HIS A 115 1.92 9.19 1.85
N ARG A 116 1.91 8.19 0.98
CA ARG A 116 1.17 6.94 1.14
C ARG A 116 2.13 5.76 1.01
N LEU A 117 2.19 4.92 2.05
CA LEU A 117 2.94 3.66 2.05
C LEU A 117 2.00 2.49 1.81
N ARG A 118 2.32 1.66 0.82
CA ARG A 118 1.59 0.43 0.49
C ARG A 118 2.51 -0.78 0.53
N VAL A 119 1.91 -1.95 0.75
CA VAL A 119 2.55 -3.24 0.48
C VAL A 119 1.88 -3.92 -0.71
N LEU A 120 2.69 -4.37 -1.66
CA LEU A 120 2.28 -4.95 -2.93
C LEU A 120 2.50 -6.46 -2.92
N PHE A 121 1.48 -7.21 -3.35
CA PHE A 121 1.54 -8.65 -3.50
C PHE A 121 1.24 -9.01 -4.96
N GLU A 122 2.28 -9.24 -5.76
CA GLU A 122 2.14 -9.67 -7.16
C GLU A 122 1.53 -11.07 -7.17
N THR A 123 0.30 -11.21 -7.66
CA THR A 123 -0.38 -12.50 -7.71
C THR A 123 0.04 -13.34 -8.92
N GLY A 124 0.31 -12.67 -10.04
CA GLY A 124 0.55 -13.32 -11.33
C GLY A 124 -0.68 -14.00 -11.92
N LEU A 125 -1.87 -13.76 -11.35
CA LEU A 125 -3.13 -14.31 -11.80
C LEU A 125 -3.79 -13.39 -12.84
N HIS A 126 -4.58 -13.96 -13.74
CA HIS A 126 -5.25 -13.24 -14.83
C HIS A 126 -6.77 -13.40 -14.70
N THR A 127 -7.39 -12.57 -13.91
CA THR A 127 -8.84 -12.54 -13.69
C THR A 127 -9.37 -11.11 -13.79
N ASP A 128 -10.61 -10.96 -14.21
CA ASP A 128 -11.27 -9.65 -14.34
C ASP A 128 -11.91 -9.19 -13.03
N PHE A 129 -11.96 -10.06 -12.02
CA PHE A 129 -12.64 -9.81 -10.76
C PHE A 129 -11.77 -10.19 -9.57
N HIS A 130 -12.04 -9.54 -8.47
CA HIS A 130 -11.53 -9.89 -7.14
C HIS A 130 -12.67 -9.92 -6.13
N TYR A 131 -12.38 -10.41 -4.94
CA TYR A 131 -13.33 -10.51 -3.85
C TYR A 131 -12.79 -9.78 -2.62
N ALA A 132 -13.62 -9.01 -1.96
CA ALA A 132 -13.24 -8.29 -0.74
C ALA A 132 -14.30 -8.46 0.33
N ASP A 133 -13.84 -8.54 1.57
CA ASP A 133 -14.72 -8.50 2.73
C ASP A 133 -15.37 -7.13 2.84
N SER A 134 -16.68 -7.10 2.89
CA SER A 134 -17.50 -5.90 2.98
C SER A 134 -18.54 -6.07 4.09
N VAL A 135 -19.42 -5.07 4.26
CA VAL A 135 -20.44 -5.11 5.32
C VAL A 135 -21.47 -6.18 4.99
N PHE A 136 -21.48 -7.27 5.76
CA PHE A 136 -22.38 -8.42 5.65
C PHE A 136 -22.28 -9.25 4.37
N GLU A 137 -21.24 -9.06 3.57
CA GLU A 137 -21.06 -9.84 2.33
C GLU A 137 -19.57 -10.00 1.96
N VAL A 138 -19.30 -10.94 1.06
CA VAL A 138 -18.07 -10.98 0.28
C VAL A 138 -18.39 -10.37 -1.10
N ALA A 139 -17.98 -9.12 -1.28
CA ALA A 139 -18.27 -8.39 -2.50
C ALA A 139 -17.39 -8.88 -3.66
N LYS A 140 -18.01 -9.26 -4.78
CA LYS A 140 -17.31 -9.49 -6.05
C LYS A 140 -17.20 -8.15 -6.79
N ARG A 141 -15.99 -7.72 -7.11
CA ARG A 141 -15.71 -6.42 -7.71
C ARG A 141 -14.89 -6.58 -8.99
N PRO A 142 -15.14 -5.77 -10.04
CA PRO A 142 -14.28 -5.74 -11.22
C PRO A 142 -12.91 -5.14 -10.87
N ASN A 143 -11.85 -5.66 -11.52
CA ASN A 143 -10.48 -5.15 -11.34
C ASN A 143 -10.27 -3.80 -12.05
N VAL A 144 -11.11 -3.48 -13.03
CA VAL A 144 -11.08 -2.19 -13.74
C VAL A 144 -12.31 -1.39 -13.30
N PRO A 145 -12.14 -0.17 -12.75
CA PRO A 145 -13.26 0.69 -12.40
C PRO A 145 -14.04 1.09 -13.65
N ALA A 146 -15.31 1.45 -13.47
CA ALA A 146 -16.16 1.91 -14.55
C ALA A 146 -15.62 3.21 -15.16
N ASP A 147 -15.69 3.34 -16.50
CA ASP A 147 -15.21 4.52 -17.24
C ASP A 147 -15.97 5.81 -16.89
N THR A 148 -17.14 5.64 -16.26
CA THR A 148 -18.00 6.76 -15.83
C THR A 148 -17.60 7.37 -14.49
N TRP A 149 -16.61 6.85 -13.81
CA TRP A 149 -16.17 7.40 -12.53
C TRP A 149 -15.37 8.68 -12.74
N GLU A 150 -15.72 9.74 -12.05
CA GLU A 150 -15.03 11.02 -12.10
C GLU A 150 -13.62 10.96 -11.54
N ASN A 151 -13.39 10.11 -10.52
CA ASN A 151 -12.09 9.86 -9.94
C ASN A 151 -11.63 8.44 -10.30
N PRO A 152 -10.63 8.29 -11.18
CA PRO A 152 -10.16 6.99 -11.64
C PRO A 152 -9.31 6.23 -10.61
N CYS A 153 -9.18 6.70 -9.38
CA CYS A 153 -8.50 5.98 -8.32
C CYS A 153 -9.25 4.65 -8.06
N ASN A 154 -8.55 3.54 -8.25
CA ASN A 154 -9.11 2.21 -8.03
C ASN A 154 -9.02 1.75 -6.57
N ALA A 155 -8.63 2.64 -5.65
CA ALA A 155 -8.62 2.33 -4.23
C ALA A 155 -10.03 2.06 -3.73
N GLN A 156 -10.20 0.95 -3.04
CA GLN A 156 -11.47 0.45 -2.54
C GLN A 156 -11.32 0.06 -1.06
N HIS A 157 -12.44 -0.07 -0.37
CA HIS A 157 -12.43 -0.48 1.03
C HIS A 157 -12.55 -2.00 1.20
N GLN A 158 -11.97 -2.49 2.29
CA GLN A 158 -12.15 -3.84 2.83
C GLN A 158 -12.28 -3.78 4.35
N GLN A 159 -12.82 -4.83 4.96
CA GLN A 159 -12.79 -4.99 6.41
C GLN A 159 -11.62 -5.89 6.86
N CYS A 160 -11.61 -7.15 6.44
CA CYS A 160 -10.65 -8.14 6.91
C CYS A 160 -9.81 -8.77 5.83
N PHE A 161 -10.27 -8.82 4.57
CA PHE A 161 -9.48 -9.45 3.51
C PHE A 161 -9.82 -8.97 2.11
N VAL A 162 -8.86 -9.17 1.22
CA VAL A 162 -9.02 -9.14 -0.23
C VAL A 162 -8.46 -10.43 -0.82
N ASN A 163 -9.13 -10.95 -1.84
CA ASN A 163 -8.77 -12.20 -2.52
C ASN A 163 -8.80 -12.02 -4.03
N VAL A 164 -7.78 -12.54 -4.69
CA VAL A 164 -7.73 -12.75 -6.15
C VAL A 164 -7.52 -14.23 -6.40
N HIS A 165 -8.36 -14.87 -7.21
CA HIS A 165 -8.21 -16.27 -7.52
C HIS A 165 -8.68 -16.63 -8.94
N GLU A 166 -8.12 -17.68 -9.46
CA GLU A 166 -8.57 -18.50 -10.59
C GLU A 166 -9.07 -19.84 -10.06
N ASP A 167 -9.50 -20.73 -10.93
CA ASP A 167 -10.14 -22.01 -10.54
C ASP A 167 -9.31 -22.83 -9.54
N ALA A 168 -7.98 -22.91 -9.72
CA ALA A 168 -7.10 -23.77 -8.93
C ALA A 168 -6.17 -23.04 -7.98
N TYR A 169 -5.97 -21.74 -8.16
CA TYR A 169 -4.99 -20.94 -7.41
C TYR A 169 -5.56 -19.60 -6.99
N GLY A 170 -5.12 -19.11 -5.85
CA GLY A 170 -5.53 -17.80 -5.37
C GLY A 170 -4.62 -17.28 -4.28
N LEU A 171 -4.68 -15.98 -4.08
CA LEU A 171 -4.02 -15.28 -2.98
C LEU A 171 -5.06 -14.50 -2.19
N THR A 172 -5.11 -14.75 -0.89
CA THR A 172 -5.89 -13.96 0.06
C THR A 172 -4.96 -13.20 0.96
N ILE A 173 -5.11 -11.90 1.01
CA ILE A 173 -4.45 -11.01 1.97
C ILE A 173 -5.47 -10.66 3.04
N ALA A 174 -5.31 -11.25 4.21
CA ALA A 174 -6.12 -10.94 5.38
C ALA A 174 -5.36 -9.96 6.29
N ASN A 175 -6.08 -9.03 6.89
CA ASN A 175 -5.50 -8.01 7.76
C ASN A 175 -6.45 -7.65 8.90
N LYS A 176 -5.96 -6.79 9.81
CA LYS A 176 -6.76 -6.22 10.89
C LYS A 176 -6.54 -4.71 10.93
N GLY A 177 -7.58 -3.96 10.51
CA GLY A 177 -7.59 -2.50 10.59
C GLY A 177 -6.94 -1.78 9.38
N LEU A 178 -6.60 -2.48 8.29
CA LEU A 178 -6.13 -1.86 7.04
C LEU A 178 -7.31 -1.82 6.06
N ALA A 179 -8.02 -0.71 6.05
CA ALA A 179 -9.30 -0.61 5.36
C ALA A 179 -9.18 -0.34 3.85
N GLU A 180 -8.04 0.12 3.35
CA GLU A 180 -7.86 0.50 1.95
C GLU A 180 -6.96 -0.48 1.19
N TYR A 181 -7.42 -0.89 0.01
CA TYR A 181 -6.64 -1.67 -0.94
C TYR A 181 -6.92 -1.24 -2.38
N GLU A 182 -6.10 -1.70 -3.30
CA GLU A 182 -6.26 -1.52 -4.74
C GLU A 182 -5.79 -2.79 -5.47
N ILE A 183 -6.46 -3.14 -6.58
CA ILE A 183 -5.92 -4.10 -7.54
C ILE A 183 -5.26 -3.30 -8.65
N LEU A 184 -3.92 -3.41 -8.76
CA LEU A 184 -3.15 -2.64 -9.73
C LEU A 184 -3.40 -3.12 -11.17
N ARG A 185 -3.41 -2.17 -12.10
CA ARG A 185 -3.56 -2.43 -13.54
C ARG A 185 -2.20 -2.73 -14.20
N ASP A 186 -1.46 -3.64 -13.62
CA ASP A 186 -0.09 -3.99 -14.03
C ASP A 186 -0.02 -5.29 -14.85
N GLY A 187 -1.18 -5.83 -15.24
CA GLY A 187 -1.29 -7.11 -15.95
C GLY A 187 -1.03 -8.34 -15.08
N LYS A 188 -0.86 -8.17 -13.77
CA LYS A 188 -0.58 -9.25 -12.81
C LYS A 188 -1.60 -9.32 -11.68
N ASN A 189 -2.60 -8.44 -11.70
CA ASN A 189 -3.56 -8.28 -10.61
C ASN A 189 -2.88 -8.20 -9.24
N THR A 190 -1.86 -7.33 -9.13
CA THR A 190 -1.17 -7.09 -7.88
C THR A 190 -2.12 -6.49 -6.85
N ILE A 191 -2.20 -7.12 -5.68
CA ILE A 191 -2.95 -6.59 -4.55
C ILE A 191 -2.04 -5.58 -3.83
N ALA A 192 -2.47 -4.31 -3.79
CA ALA A 192 -1.82 -3.25 -3.03
C ALA A 192 -2.65 -2.94 -1.79
N VAL A 193 -2.08 -3.10 -0.59
CA VAL A 193 -2.76 -2.76 0.66
C VAL A 193 -2.10 -1.52 1.25
N THR A 194 -2.90 -0.50 1.55
CA THR A 194 -2.41 0.73 2.18
C THR A 194 -2.11 0.48 3.65
N LEU A 195 -0.85 0.71 4.03
CA LEU A 195 -0.38 0.58 5.41
C LEU A 195 -0.51 1.90 6.17
N HIS A 196 -0.26 3.01 5.49
CA HIS A 196 -0.25 4.34 6.09
C HIS A 196 -0.47 5.43 5.04
N ARG A 197 -1.17 6.50 5.46
CA ARG A 197 -1.26 7.77 4.75
C ARG A 197 -0.92 8.90 5.73
N GLY A 198 0.03 9.73 5.36
CA GLY A 198 0.48 10.88 6.15
C GLY A 198 0.13 12.18 5.45
N VAL A 199 -1.11 12.62 5.55
CA VAL A 199 -1.63 13.85 4.91
C VAL A 199 -1.60 15.05 5.85
N ARG A 200 -1.47 16.26 5.31
CA ARG A 200 -1.52 17.52 6.09
C ARG A 200 -2.91 18.10 6.20
N GLU A 201 -3.72 17.92 5.19
CA GLU A 201 -5.06 18.46 5.15
C GLU A 201 -6.02 17.46 5.78
N LEU A 202 -6.66 17.88 6.85
CA LEU A 202 -7.74 17.14 7.50
C LEU A 202 -9.02 17.91 7.20
N GLY A 203 -10.03 17.23 6.66
CA GLY A 203 -11.35 17.82 6.44
C GLY A 203 -12.05 17.99 7.79
N ASP A 204 -12.60 19.16 8.04
CA ASP A 204 -13.42 19.47 9.22
C ASP A 204 -14.88 19.01 9.01
#